data_ce65d0b3b8a91faa5acde389b72d8502
#
_entry.id   ce65d0b3b8a91faa5acde389b72d8502
#
_cell.length_a   1.000
_cell.length_b   1.000
_cell.length_c   1.000
_cell.angle_alpha   90.00
_cell.angle_beta   90.00
_cell.angle_gamma   90.00
#
_symmetry.space_group_name_H-M   'P 1'
#
loop_
_entity.id
_entity.type
_entity.pdbx_description
1 polymer ?
#
loop_
_entity_poly.entity_id
_entity_poly.type
_entity_poly.pdbx_seq_one_letter_code
_entity_poly.pdbx_strand_id
1 'polypeptide(L)'
;MTITGNGTVDNVTHGKAALRIKENGKATLNGGYFNRSQEKGKGASESGENSFYTLINNGELIINNGAVVTTASEDSKLGRFSSLIENGFYSHGGSTYYPTLTINGGTFKGGLNTIKNDDNGITNIYGGKCENYYQACVQNHHKTTIYNGEFSADVSSAWSVLNCGSCSSVDPTHDAHELVIKNGNFKGDVRANVGSVKIEGGNFESSFTKEGNATIEISGGTFKKDIDKSYIVDGKKLDANGNVVPETITIIVPSDGGNTTTTPSTDNTKNPSTGANDFVGVAAALAVVSLLGAAAVIRKK
;
A
#
# COMPACT_ATOMS: atom_id res chain seq x y z
N MET A 1 -17.87 -10.10 17.83
CA MET A 1 -18.41 -11.26 17.08
C MET A 1 -17.27 -11.97 16.36
N THR A 2 -17.28 -13.30 16.32
CA THR A 2 -16.30 -14.08 15.52
C THR A 2 -17.08 -15.00 14.58
N ILE A 3 -16.71 -14.98 13.29
CA ILE A 3 -17.28 -15.86 12.26
C ILE A 3 -16.20 -16.86 11.85
N THR A 4 -16.54 -18.15 11.87
CA THR A 4 -15.67 -19.28 11.53
C THR A 4 -16.41 -20.24 10.60
N GLY A 5 -15.66 -21.11 9.92
CA GLY A 5 -16.22 -22.13 9.04
C GLY A 5 -16.40 -21.67 7.61
N ASN A 6 -17.13 -22.46 6.80
CA ASN A 6 -17.25 -22.32 5.36
C ASN A 6 -18.67 -21.91 4.92
N GLY A 7 -19.49 -21.43 5.84
CA GLY A 7 -20.84 -20.96 5.54
C GLY A 7 -20.85 -19.70 4.70
N THR A 8 -21.95 -19.46 3.99
CA THR A 8 -22.15 -18.27 3.17
C THR A 8 -23.02 -17.25 3.89
N VAL A 9 -22.58 -16.02 3.86
CA VAL A 9 -23.36 -14.84 4.24
C VAL A 9 -23.66 -14.06 2.98
N ASP A 10 -24.88 -14.10 2.52
CA ASP A 10 -25.32 -13.43 1.31
C ASP A 10 -26.46 -12.45 1.60
N ASN A 11 -26.47 -11.33 0.92
CA ASN A 11 -27.59 -10.39 1.01
C ASN A 11 -28.05 -9.96 -0.38
N VAL A 12 -29.30 -10.22 -0.69
CA VAL A 12 -29.95 -9.86 -1.95
C VAL A 12 -30.67 -8.50 -1.88
N THR A 13 -30.82 -7.93 -0.68
CA THR A 13 -31.56 -6.68 -0.48
C THR A 13 -30.73 -5.49 -0.90
N HIS A 14 -31.24 -4.69 -1.83
CA HIS A 14 -30.60 -3.45 -2.26
C HIS A 14 -30.37 -2.49 -1.09
N GLY A 15 -29.23 -1.80 -1.09
CA GLY A 15 -28.86 -0.84 -0.04
C GLY A 15 -28.48 -1.46 1.31
N LYS A 16 -28.24 -2.77 1.35
CA LYS A 16 -27.80 -3.50 2.55
C LYS A 16 -26.53 -4.29 2.27
N ALA A 17 -25.57 -4.24 3.18
CA ALA A 17 -24.38 -5.08 3.15
C ALA A 17 -24.70 -6.51 3.62
N ALA A 18 -23.89 -7.48 3.20
CA ALA A 18 -23.93 -8.82 3.78
C ALA A 18 -23.51 -8.79 5.26
N LEU A 19 -22.54 -7.94 5.60
CA LEU A 19 -22.14 -7.70 6.99
C LEU A 19 -21.82 -6.22 7.18
N ARG A 20 -22.34 -5.64 8.26
CA ARG A 20 -22.00 -4.28 8.70
C ARG A 20 -21.56 -4.26 10.15
N ILE A 21 -20.39 -3.76 10.41
CA ILE A 21 -19.85 -3.46 11.73
C ILE A 21 -20.13 -1.98 12.01
N LYS A 22 -20.90 -1.69 13.07
CA LYS A 22 -21.17 -0.31 13.49
C LYS A 22 -20.06 0.23 14.36
N GLU A 23 -20.07 1.53 14.60
CA GLU A 23 -19.16 2.18 15.56
C GLU A 23 -19.15 1.42 16.89
N ASN A 24 -17.97 1.29 17.49
CA ASN A 24 -17.69 0.50 18.69
C ASN A 24 -17.96 -1.01 18.55
N GLY A 25 -18.45 -1.48 17.39
CA GLY A 25 -18.57 -2.89 17.07
C GLY A 25 -17.24 -3.52 16.71
N LYS A 26 -17.09 -4.81 17.03
CA LYS A 26 -15.89 -5.60 16.69
C LYS A 26 -16.28 -6.91 16.03
N ALA A 27 -15.61 -7.23 14.91
CA ALA A 27 -15.80 -8.50 14.23
C ALA A 27 -14.46 -9.09 13.80
N THR A 28 -14.37 -10.44 13.85
CA THR A 28 -13.25 -11.22 13.33
C THR A 28 -13.78 -12.28 12.39
N LEU A 29 -13.27 -12.32 11.16
CA LEU A 29 -13.62 -13.30 10.14
C LEU A 29 -12.46 -14.29 10.01
N ASN A 30 -12.61 -15.48 10.56
CA ASN A 30 -11.63 -16.58 10.43
C ASN A 30 -11.97 -17.55 9.29
N GLY A 31 -12.99 -17.26 8.52
CA GLY A 31 -13.50 -18.02 7.39
C GLY A 31 -14.84 -17.47 6.94
N GLY A 32 -15.54 -18.22 6.10
CA GLY A 32 -16.82 -17.82 5.53
C GLY A 32 -16.72 -17.19 4.16
N TYR A 33 -17.80 -17.33 3.43
CA TYR A 33 -17.97 -16.74 2.10
C TYR A 33 -18.99 -15.60 2.19
N PHE A 34 -18.54 -14.37 1.94
CA PHE A 34 -19.36 -13.17 2.03
C PHE A 34 -19.66 -12.68 0.62
N ASN A 35 -20.93 -12.55 0.29
CA ASN A 35 -21.38 -12.24 -1.05
C ASN A 35 -22.52 -11.22 -1.04
N ARG A 36 -22.67 -10.54 -2.18
CA ARG A 36 -23.82 -9.70 -2.52
C ARG A 36 -24.43 -10.21 -3.79
N SER A 37 -25.53 -10.94 -3.67
CA SER A 37 -26.29 -11.41 -4.81
C SER A 37 -26.95 -10.25 -5.56
N GLN A 38 -27.07 -10.42 -6.88
CA GLN A 38 -27.74 -9.46 -7.72
C GLN A 38 -29.24 -9.42 -7.38
N GLU A 39 -29.77 -8.23 -7.16
CA GLU A 39 -31.20 -7.98 -7.02
C GLU A 39 -31.74 -7.41 -8.34
N LYS A 40 -32.53 -8.20 -9.06
CA LYS A 40 -33.09 -7.79 -10.34
C LYS A 40 -34.01 -6.58 -10.18
N GLY A 41 -33.85 -5.60 -11.06
CA GLY A 41 -34.68 -4.38 -11.13
C GLY A 41 -34.45 -3.37 -10.01
N LYS A 42 -33.40 -3.57 -9.20
CA LYS A 42 -33.03 -2.64 -8.13
C LYS A 42 -31.53 -2.45 -8.09
N GLY A 43 -31.07 -1.26 -8.28
CA GLY A 43 -29.66 -0.90 -8.26
C GLY A 43 -29.49 0.55 -8.66
N ALA A 44 -28.30 1.10 -8.51
CA ALA A 44 -27.97 2.40 -9.03
C ALA A 44 -27.89 2.43 -10.55
N SER A 45 -27.86 1.25 -11.20
CA SER A 45 -27.85 1.11 -12.64
C SER A 45 -29.19 0.58 -13.15
N GLU A 46 -29.54 0.99 -14.35
CA GLU A 46 -30.70 0.50 -15.08
C GLU A 46 -30.60 -1.00 -15.42
N SER A 47 -29.41 -1.61 -15.30
CA SER A 47 -29.18 -3.04 -15.50
C SER A 47 -29.68 -3.91 -14.34
N GLY A 48 -30.15 -3.32 -13.25
CA GLY A 48 -30.66 -4.05 -12.10
C GLY A 48 -29.60 -4.68 -11.22
N GLU A 49 -28.36 -4.18 -11.29
CA GLU A 49 -27.27 -4.62 -10.46
C GLU A 49 -27.41 -4.10 -9.02
N ASN A 50 -27.06 -4.93 -8.05
CA ASN A 50 -27.03 -4.52 -6.68
C ASN A 50 -25.76 -3.72 -6.39
N SER A 51 -25.90 -2.37 -6.39
CA SER A 51 -24.80 -1.45 -6.21
C SER A 51 -24.62 -1.07 -4.74
N PHE A 52 -24.24 -2.02 -3.91
CA PHE A 52 -23.95 -1.75 -2.52
C PHE A 52 -22.72 -2.55 -2.06
N TYR A 53 -22.10 -2.13 -0.97
CA TYR A 53 -20.92 -2.82 -0.42
C TYR A 53 -21.27 -4.22 0.07
N THR A 54 -20.35 -5.18 -0.08
CA THR A 54 -20.51 -6.51 0.54
C THR A 54 -20.24 -6.43 2.04
N LEU A 55 -19.15 -5.76 2.42
CA LEU A 55 -18.84 -5.48 3.82
C LEU A 55 -18.76 -3.97 4.06
N ILE A 56 -19.32 -3.51 5.19
CA ILE A 56 -19.16 -2.15 5.69
C ILE A 56 -18.56 -2.20 7.07
N ASN A 57 -17.41 -1.57 7.26
CA ASN A 57 -16.79 -1.44 8.56
C ASN A 57 -16.76 0.03 9.01
N ASN A 58 -17.59 0.35 9.99
CA ASN A 58 -17.54 1.60 10.74
C ASN A 58 -17.02 1.37 12.18
N GLY A 59 -16.47 0.18 12.48
CA GLY A 59 -15.94 -0.23 13.78
C GLY A 59 -14.56 -0.85 13.69
N GLU A 60 -14.37 -2.01 14.25
CA GLU A 60 -13.13 -2.79 14.19
C GLU A 60 -13.39 -4.12 13.46
N LEU A 61 -12.73 -4.34 12.33
CA LEU A 61 -12.84 -5.56 11.55
C LEU A 61 -11.47 -6.20 11.35
N ILE A 62 -11.35 -7.46 11.70
CA ILE A 62 -10.18 -8.30 11.43
C ILE A 62 -10.59 -9.40 10.46
N ILE A 63 -9.87 -9.53 9.35
CA ILE A 63 -10.08 -10.57 8.35
C ILE A 63 -8.83 -11.46 8.30
N ASN A 64 -9.00 -12.74 8.57
CA ASN A 64 -7.95 -13.74 8.58
C ASN A 64 -8.03 -14.66 7.35
N ASN A 65 -7.06 -15.54 7.20
CA ASN A 65 -7.03 -16.56 6.16
C ASN A 65 -8.33 -17.41 6.18
N GLY A 66 -8.80 -17.77 4.97
CA GLY A 66 -10.02 -18.57 4.79
C GLY A 66 -11.28 -17.75 4.57
N ALA A 67 -11.29 -16.46 4.87
CA ALA A 67 -12.41 -15.59 4.49
C ALA A 67 -12.35 -15.27 2.98
N VAL A 68 -13.51 -15.32 2.32
CA VAL A 68 -13.69 -14.96 0.92
C VAL A 68 -14.75 -13.87 0.84
N VAL A 69 -14.42 -12.76 0.19
CA VAL A 69 -15.36 -11.65 0.00
C VAL A 69 -15.47 -11.36 -1.49
N THR A 70 -16.69 -11.37 -2.01
CA THR A 70 -16.94 -11.23 -3.44
C THR A 70 -18.27 -10.54 -3.72
N THR A 71 -18.59 -10.37 -4.99
CA THR A 71 -19.89 -9.93 -5.50
C THR A 71 -20.57 -11.08 -6.24
N ALA A 72 -21.86 -10.95 -6.50
CA ALA A 72 -22.72 -11.99 -7.10
C ALA A 72 -22.26 -12.54 -8.46
N SER A 73 -21.35 -11.86 -9.13
CA SER A 73 -20.91 -12.25 -10.45
C SER A 73 -19.40 -12.21 -10.56
N GLU A 74 -18.85 -13.25 -11.19
CA GLU A 74 -17.47 -13.25 -11.64
C GLU A 74 -17.27 -12.36 -12.88
N ASP A 75 -18.38 -11.92 -13.52
CA ASP A 75 -18.32 -10.97 -14.63
C ASP A 75 -17.85 -9.62 -14.08
N SER A 76 -16.75 -9.13 -14.62
CA SER A 76 -16.15 -7.84 -14.29
C SER A 76 -17.09 -6.63 -14.47
N LYS A 77 -18.21 -6.82 -15.16
CA LYS A 77 -19.21 -5.78 -15.41
C LYS A 77 -20.28 -5.69 -14.33
N LEU A 78 -20.48 -6.74 -13.56
CA LEU A 78 -21.47 -6.79 -12.50
C LEU A 78 -20.82 -6.43 -11.15
N GLY A 79 -21.56 -5.74 -10.28
CA GLY A 79 -21.06 -5.29 -8.98
C GLY A 79 -20.09 -4.10 -9.04
N ARG A 80 -19.92 -3.46 -10.17
CA ARG A 80 -18.98 -2.33 -10.39
C ARG A 80 -19.44 -0.99 -9.81
N PHE A 81 -20.68 -0.88 -9.37
CA PHE A 81 -21.25 0.38 -8.94
C PHE A 81 -20.98 0.71 -7.47
N SER A 82 -20.42 -0.22 -6.72
CA SER A 82 -20.04 -0.03 -5.33
C SER A 82 -18.77 -0.81 -5.04
N SER A 83 -17.99 -0.32 -4.09
CA SER A 83 -16.80 -1.05 -3.63
C SER A 83 -17.21 -2.33 -2.90
N LEU A 84 -16.31 -3.32 -2.84
CA LEU A 84 -16.59 -4.57 -2.19
C LEU A 84 -16.58 -4.43 -0.67
N ILE A 85 -15.48 -3.87 -0.14
CA ILE A 85 -15.29 -3.58 1.28
C ILE A 85 -15.15 -2.06 1.45
N GLU A 86 -15.95 -1.48 2.34
CA GLU A 86 -15.78 -0.12 2.82
C GLU A 86 -15.25 -0.16 4.25
N ASN A 87 -14.17 0.58 4.50
CA ASN A 87 -13.65 0.86 5.83
C ASN A 87 -13.63 2.37 6.03
N GLY A 88 -14.40 2.87 6.98
CA GLY A 88 -14.55 4.31 7.16
C GLY A 88 -15.98 4.77 7.00
N PHE A 89 -16.16 6.01 6.58
CA PHE A 89 -17.45 6.62 6.40
C PHE A 89 -17.56 7.25 5.01
N TYR A 90 -18.51 6.81 4.21
CA TYR A 90 -18.87 7.55 3.02
C TYR A 90 -19.47 8.90 3.42
N SER A 91 -18.83 9.99 3.01
CA SER A 91 -19.24 11.35 3.41
C SER A 91 -19.24 11.57 4.94
N HIS A 92 -18.31 10.99 5.64
CA HIS A 92 -17.94 11.24 7.03
C HIS A 92 -19.11 11.41 8.05
N GLY A 93 -20.21 12.08 7.71
CA GLY A 93 -21.44 12.17 8.52
C GLY A 93 -21.30 12.82 9.92
N GLY A 94 -20.19 13.53 10.18
CA GLY A 94 -19.91 14.14 11.48
C GLY A 94 -19.32 13.19 12.53
N SER A 95 -19.00 11.94 12.19
CA SER A 95 -18.37 10.99 13.12
C SER A 95 -16.92 11.40 13.44
N THR A 96 -16.55 11.27 14.70
CA THR A 96 -15.16 11.40 15.18
C THR A 96 -14.49 10.04 15.41
N TYR A 97 -15.17 8.95 15.06
CA TYR A 97 -14.67 7.59 15.21
C TYR A 97 -13.72 7.25 14.05
N TYR A 98 -12.69 6.47 14.34
CA TYR A 98 -11.70 5.98 13.36
C TYR A 98 -11.85 4.47 13.19
N PRO A 99 -12.61 4.00 12.21
CA PRO A 99 -12.75 2.58 11.93
C PRO A 99 -11.43 1.93 11.56
N THR A 100 -11.20 0.72 12.05
CA THR A 100 -9.98 -0.03 11.76
C THR A 100 -10.27 -1.32 11.01
N LEU A 101 -9.58 -1.53 9.89
CA LEU A 101 -9.60 -2.76 9.12
C LEU A 101 -8.22 -3.40 9.15
N THR A 102 -8.13 -4.62 9.66
CA THR A 102 -6.91 -5.43 9.65
C THR A 102 -7.13 -6.65 8.76
N ILE A 103 -6.35 -6.78 7.70
CA ILE A 103 -6.39 -7.92 6.80
C ILE A 103 -5.12 -8.74 6.99
N ASN A 104 -5.21 -9.88 7.65
CA ASN A 104 -4.12 -10.83 7.83
C ASN A 104 -4.03 -11.83 6.66
N GLY A 105 -5.09 -11.97 5.87
CA GLY A 105 -5.20 -12.85 4.73
C GLY A 105 -6.61 -12.87 4.16
N GLY A 106 -6.91 -13.87 3.33
CA GLY A 106 -8.21 -14.01 2.67
C GLY A 106 -8.15 -13.74 1.16
N THR A 107 -9.30 -13.87 0.52
CA THR A 107 -9.45 -13.63 -0.93
C THR A 107 -10.56 -12.61 -1.17
N PHE A 108 -10.24 -11.59 -1.93
CA PHE A 108 -11.11 -10.46 -2.20
C PHE A 108 -11.21 -10.25 -3.70
N LYS A 109 -12.42 -10.30 -4.27
CA LYS A 109 -12.58 -10.24 -5.72
C LYS A 109 -13.81 -9.42 -6.13
N GLY A 110 -13.59 -8.39 -6.93
CA GLY A 110 -14.65 -7.60 -7.54
C GLY A 110 -14.92 -6.26 -6.86
N GLY A 111 -16.09 -5.71 -7.12
CA GLY A 111 -16.49 -4.37 -6.74
C GLY A 111 -15.86 -3.26 -7.60
N LEU A 112 -16.36 -2.04 -7.45
CA LEU A 112 -15.74 -0.84 -8.05
C LEU A 112 -14.29 -0.71 -7.58
N ASN A 113 -14.09 -0.66 -6.27
CA ASN A 113 -12.80 -0.93 -5.63
C ASN A 113 -12.98 -2.17 -4.76
N THR A 114 -11.97 -3.02 -4.70
CA THR A 114 -12.08 -4.23 -3.88
C THR A 114 -11.99 -3.87 -2.40
N ILE A 115 -11.07 -2.99 -2.02
CA ILE A 115 -10.94 -2.43 -0.68
C ILE A 115 -10.97 -0.91 -0.82
N LYS A 116 -11.98 -0.28 -0.23
CA LYS A 116 -12.06 1.17 -0.14
C LYS A 116 -11.83 1.59 1.31
N ASN A 117 -10.75 2.30 1.56
CA ASN A 117 -10.48 2.95 2.82
C ASN A 117 -10.97 4.41 2.72
N ASP A 118 -12.11 4.68 3.31
CA ASP A 118 -12.84 5.95 3.21
C ASP A 118 -12.50 6.90 4.38
N ASP A 119 -13.28 7.95 4.55
CA ASP A 119 -13.05 8.99 5.56
C ASP A 119 -12.83 8.38 6.95
N ASN A 120 -11.84 8.83 7.69
CA ASN A 120 -11.40 8.34 8.99
C ASN A 120 -10.91 6.88 9.01
N GLY A 121 -10.99 6.14 7.92
CA GLY A 121 -10.63 4.73 7.89
C GLY A 121 -9.13 4.49 8.09
N ILE A 122 -8.76 3.56 8.95
CA ILE A 122 -7.39 3.08 9.12
C ILE A 122 -7.33 1.63 8.67
N THR A 123 -6.56 1.36 7.62
CA THR A 123 -6.45 0.01 7.03
C THR A 123 -5.02 -0.50 7.10
N ASN A 124 -4.84 -1.72 7.63
CA ASN A 124 -3.58 -2.45 7.69
C ASN A 124 -3.72 -3.78 6.97
N ILE A 125 -2.91 -4.01 5.93
CA ILE A 125 -2.95 -5.23 5.11
C ILE A 125 -1.64 -5.98 5.28
N TYR A 126 -1.68 -7.12 5.97
CA TYR A 126 -0.54 -7.99 6.23
C TYR A 126 -0.43 -9.15 5.23
N GLY A 127 -1.49 -9.41 4.46
CA GLY A 127 -1.53 -10.46 3.45
C GLY A 127 -2.88 -10.54 2.74
N GLY A 128 -3.06 -11.60 1.95
CA GLY A 128 -4.27 -11.86 1.19
C GLY A 128 -4.12 -11.61 -0.30
N LYS A 129 -5.15 -12.01 -1.05
CA LYS A 129 -5.23 -11.84 -2.50
C LYS A 129 -6.37 -10.91 -2.85
N CYS A 130 -6.05 -9.87 -3.58
CA CYS A 130 -6.99 -8.86 -4.02
C CYS A 130 -7.02 -8.83 -5.55
N GLU A 131 -8.19 -9.05 -6.14
CA GLU A 131 -8.41 -8.96 -7.58
C GLU A 131 -9.47 -7.91 -7.88
N ASN A 132 -9.14 -6.96 -8.74
CA ASN A 132 -10.07 -5.95 -9.22
C ASN A 132 -10.09 -5.89 -10.73
N TYR A 133 -11.30 -5.71 -11.28
CA TYR A 133 -11.52 -5.68 -12.73
C TYR A 133 -12.03 -4.32 -13.22
N TYR A 134 -12.23 -3.34 -12.32
CA TYR A 134 -12.90 -2.12 -12.71
C TYR A 134 -12.14 -0.84 -12.35
N GLN A 135 -11.82 -0.56 -11.08
CA GLN A 135 -11.13 0.65 -10.69
C GLN A 135 -9.84 0.38 -9.91
N ALA A 136 -9.90 -0.18 -8.70
CA ALA A 136 -8.69 -0.45 -7.93
C ALA A 136 -8.84 -1.65 -6.98
N CYS A 137 -7.72 -2.36 -6.72
CA CYS A 137 -7.69 -3.31 -5.62
C CYS A 137 -7.80 -2.59 -4.28
N VAL A 138 -7.03 -1.52 -4.10
CA VAL A 138 -7.09 -0.69 -2.90
C VAL A 138 -7.26 0.76 -3.31
N GLN A 139 -8.34 1.40 -2.86
CA GLN A 139 -8.52 2.84 -2.91
C GLN A 139 -8.36 3.41 -1.51
N ASN A 140 -7.48 4.40 -1.34
CA ASN A 140 -7.20 5.01 -0.05
C ASN A 140 -7.56 6.49 -0.03
N HIS A 141 -8.40 6.88 0.92
CA HIS A 141 -8.73 8.27 1.23
C HIS A 141 -8.08 8.74 2.53
N HIS A 142 -7.92 7.87 3.53
CA HIS A 142 -7.37 8.28 4.81
C HIS A 142 -5.98 7.66 5.06
N LYS A 143 -5.88 6.57 5.82
CA LYS A 143 -4.59 5.95 6.16
C LYS A 143 -4.58 4.48 5.83
N THR A 144 -3.69 4.07 4.93
CA THR A 144 -3.50 2.66 4.58
C THR A 144 -2.03 2.29 4.66
N THR A 145 -1.75 1.18 5.33
CA THR A 145 -0.43 0.54 5.32
C THR A 145 -0.54 -0.88 4.76
N ILE A 146 0.20 -1.14 3.70
CA ILE A 146 0.31 -2.47 3.08
C ILE A 146 1.65 -3.06 3.48
N TYR A 147 1.61 -4.07 4.35
CA TYR A 147 2.79 -4.80 4.81
C TYR A 147 3.15 -5.93 3.86
N ASN A 148 2.15 -6.57 3.23
CA ASN A 148 2.32 -7.62 2.24
C ASN A 148 0.97 -7.95 1.57
N GLY A 149 0.98 -8.75 0.49
CA GLY A 149 -0.21 -9.23 -0.21
C GLY A 149 -0.01 -9.32 -1.71
N GLU A 150 -1.03 -9.84 -2.38
CA GLU A 150 -1.09 -9.93 -3.84
C GLU A 150 -2.23 -9.02 -4.34
N PHE A 151 -1.91 -8.05 -5.20
CA PHE A 151 -2.86 -7.07 -5.73
C PHE A 151 -2.84 -7.12 -7.25
N SER A 152 -3.91 -7.62 -7.86
CA SER A 152 -4.01 -7.80 -9.30
C SER A 152 -5.17 -7.00 -9.87
N ALA A 153 -4.85 -6.00 -10.67
CA ALA A 153 -5.79 -5.27 -11.49
C ALA A 153 -5.67 -5.74 -12.95
N ASP A 154 -6.72 -6.33 -13.49
CA ASP A 154 -6.65 -7.08 -14.74
C ASP A 154 -7.18 -6.31 -15.97
N VAL A 155 -7.61 -5.08 -15.83
CA VAL A 155 -8.08 -4.25 -16.92
C VAL A 155 -7.17 -3.07 -17.16
N SER A 156 -7.10 -2.60 -18.41
CA SER A 156 -6.21 -1.51 -18.81
C SER A 156 -6.45 -0.17 -18.09
N SER A 157 -7.58 -0.03 -17.41
CA SER A 157 -7.97 1.17 -16.66
C SER A 157 -8.01 0.96 -15.15
N ALA A 158 -7.73 -0.25 -14.66
CA ALA A 158 -7.73 -0.53 -13.24
C ALA A 158 -6.32 -0.40 -12.64
N TRP A 159 -6.27 0.00 -11.38
CA TRP A 159 -5.05 0.18 -10.61
C TRP A 159 -4.92 -0.90 -9.54
N SER A 160 -3.69 -1.31 -9.27
CA SER A 160 -3.44 -2.14 -8.08
C SER A 160 -3.65 -1.34 -6.80
N VAL A 161 -3.24 -0.06 -6.82
CA VAL A 161 -3.50 0.87 -5.71
C VAL A 161 -3.80 2.26 -6.26
N LEU A 162 -4.81 2.89 -5.67
CA LEU A 162 -5.23 4.27 -5.96
C LEU A 162 -5.23 5.06 -4.66
N ASN A 163 -4.27 5.96 -4.47
CA ASN A 163 -4.27 6.90 -3.36
C ASN A 163 -5.09 8.13 -3.73
N CYS A 164 -6.27 8.20 -3.19
CA CYS A 164 -7.40 9.06 -3.55
C CYS A 164 -7.77 9.02 -5.04
N GLY A 165 -8.94 8.51 -5.33
CA GLY A 165 -9.60 8.74 -6.61
C GLY A 165 -10.18 10.16 -6.69
N SER A 166 -11.01 10.42 -7.69
CA SER A 166 -11.79 11.66 -7.77
C SER A 166 -12.74 11.72 -6.57
N CYS A 167 -12.25 12.28 -5.48
CA CYS A 167 -13.01 12.50 -4.27
C CYS A 167 -13.86 13.75 -4.49
N SER A 168 -15.11 13.55 -4.85
CA SER A 168 -16.05 14.67 -5.02
C SER A 168 -16.49 15.29 -3.69
N SER A 169 -16.10 14.71 -2.57
CA SER A 169 -16.46 15.17 -1.22
C SER A 169 -15.31 14.91 -0.24
N VAL A 170 -14.12 15.38 -0.57
CA VAL A 170 -12.99 15.36 0.37
C VAL A 170 -13.28 16.35 1.49
N ASP A 171 -13.47 15.84 2.69
CA ASP A 171 -13.32 16.67 3.89
C ASP A 171 -11.84 16.63 4.30
N PRO A 172 -11.07 17.72 4.08
CA PRO A 172 -9.64 17.72 4.37
C PRO A 172 -9.31 17.51 5.85
N THR A 173 -10.30 17.54 6.72
CA THR A 173 -10.13 17.28 8.16
C THR A 173 -10.21 15.79 8.48
N HIS A 174 -10.74 14.97 7.59
CA HIS A 174 -10.98 13.55 7.80
C HIS A 174 -10.23 12.64 6.82
N ASP A 175 -9.68 13.23 5.75
CA ASP A 175 -8.91 12.52 4.73
C ASP A 175 -7.43 12.88 4.81
N ALA A 176 -6.62 11.96 5.34
CA ALA A 176 -5.18 12.17 5.41
C ALA A 176 -4.46 11.82 4.11
N HIS A 177 -5.06 10.98 3.27
CA HIS A 177 -4.49 10.48 2.01
C HIS A 177 -3.06 9.90 2.17
N GLU A 178 -2.81 9.20 3.27
CA GLU A 178 -1.51 8.61 3.58
C GLU A 178 -1.50 7.13 3.19
N LEU A 179 -0.62 6.76 2.27
CA LEU A 179 -0.39 5.37 1.86
C LEU A 179 1.06 4.98 2.11
N VAL A 180 1.27 3.88 2.82
CA VAL A 180 2.60 3.28 3.00
C VAL A 180 2.58 1.86 2.45
N ILE A 181 3.50 1.53 1.54
CA ILE A 181 3.71 0.18 1.02
C ILE A 181 5.07 -0.31 1.50
N LYS A 182 5.04 -1.33 2.36
CA LYS A 182 6.25 -1.95 2.92
C LYS A 182 6.70 -3.15 2.10
N ASN A 183 5.76 -3.92 1.56
CA ASN A 183 6.02 -5.07 0.70
C ASN A 183 4.73 -5.49 -0.02
N GLY A 184 4.81 -6.48 -0.93
CA GLY A 184 3.71 -7.06 -1.67
C GLY A 184 4.01 -7.22 -3.15
N ASN A 185 3.09 -7.86 -3.87
CA ASN A 185 3.17 -8.04 -5.32
C ASN A 185 2.03 -7.25 -5.97
N PHE A 186 2.39 -6.33 -6.86
CA PHE A 186 1.45 -5.40 -7.49
C PHE A 186 1.46 -5.59 -9.01
N LYS A 187 0.36 -6.14 -9.53
CA LYS A 187 0.07 -6.23 -10.95
C LYS A 187 -1.04 -5.21 -11.27
N GLY A 188 -0.71 -4.21 -12.02
CA GLY A 188 -1.52 -3.03 -12.27
C GLY A 188 -0.85 -1.78 -11.71
N ASP A 189 -1.17 -0.63 -12.32
CA ASP A 189 -0.53 0.63 -11.98
C ASP A 189 -0.82 1.06 -10.54
N VAL A 190 0.11 1.83 -9.98
CA VAL A 190 -0.09 2.59 -8.74
C VAL A 190 -0.34 4.05 -9.10
N ARG A 191 -1.44 4.61 -8.65
CA ARG A 191 -1.82 5.99 -8.93
C ARG A 191 -1.93 6.81 -7.65
N ALA A 192 -1.33 7.97 -7.64
CA ALA A 192 -1.43 8.96 -6.57
C ALA A 192 -1.98 10.28 -7.10
N ASN A 193 -3.16 10.68 -6.65
CA ASN A 193 -3.81 11.94 -7.05
C ASN A 193 -3.59 13.03 -6.01
N VAL A 194 -3.61 12.66 -4.73
CA VAL A 194 -3.49 13.59 -3.58
C VAL A 194 -2.70 12.90 -2.47
N GLY A 195 -2.17 13.68 -1.53
CA GLY A 195 -1.53 13.19 -0.33
C GLY A 195 -0.17 12.55 -0.55
N SER A 196 0.17 11.56 0.25
CA SER A 196 1.51 10.95 0.25
C SER A 196 1.46 9.45 0.01
N VAL A 197 2.36 8.98 -0.85
CA VAL A 197 2.63 7.55 -1.07
C VAL A 197 4.08 7.29 -0.73
N LYS A 198 4.33 6.41 0.25
CA LYS A 198 5.66 5.96 0.63
C LYS A 198 5.83 4.50 0.27
N ILE A 199 6.88 4.19 -0.49
CA ILE A 199 7.20 2.83 -0.92
C ILE A 199 8.54 2.43 -0.30
N GLU A 200 8.48 1.49 0.63
CA GLU A 200 9.65 0.96 1.34
C GLU A 200 10.11 -0.38 0.75
N GLY A 201 9.25 -1.07 -0.01
CA GLY A 201 9.52 -2.36 -0.64
C GLY A 201 8.37 -2.83 -1.52
N GLY A 202 8.48 -4.06 -2.03
CA GLY A 202 7.48 -4.71 -2.89
C GLY A 202 7.95 -4.90 -4.33
N ASN A 203 7.16 -5.67 -5.08
CA ASN A 203 7.41 -5.97 -6.49
C ASN A 203 6.31 -5.33 -7.34
N PHE A 204 6.68 -4.45 -8.25
CA PHE A 204 5.76 -3.69 -9.08
C PHE A 204 5.94 -4.05 -10.55
N GLU A 205 4.88 -4.60 -11.15
CA GLU A 205 4.92 -5.04 -12.56
C GLU A 205 4.56 -3.93 -13.55
N SER A 206 3.93 -2.86 -13.08
CA SER A 206 3.36 -1.80 -13.89
C SER A 206 3.86 -0.42 -13.49
N SER A 207 3.26 0.62 -14.05
CA SER A 207 3.72 1.99 -13.95
C SER A 207 3.23 2.70 -12.69
N PHE A 208 3.84 3.84 -12.42
CA PHE A 208 3.39 4.81 -11.41
C PHE A 208 2.86 6.05 -12.10
N THR A 209 1.68 6.51 -11.68
CA THR A 209 1.09 7.75 -12.15
C THR A 209 0.91 8.70 -10.99
N LYS A 210 1.50 9.88 -11.10
CA LYS A 210 1.33 10.97 -10.15
C LYS A 210 0.49 12.07 -10.79
N GLU A 211 -0.49 12.56 -10.07
CA GLU A 211 -1.33 13.69 -10.47
C GLU A 211 -1.43 14.72 -9.36
N GLY A 212 -1.73 15.94 -9.74
CA GLY A 212 -1.95 17.03 -8.79
C GLY A 212 -0.78 17.26 -7.82
N ASN A 213 -1.12 17.46 -6.56
CA ASN A 213 -0.17 17.75 -5.48
C ASN A 213 0.28 16.51 -4.69
N ALA A 214 0.03 15.31 -5.22
CA ALA A 214 0.49 14.08 -4.57
C ALA A 214 2.01 14.04 -4.46
N THR A 215 2.52 13.40 -3.41
CA THR A 215 3.94 13.10 -3.24
C THR A 215 4.17 11.60 -3.32
N ILE A 216 5.25 11.19 -3.97
CA ILE A 216 5.70 9.79 -4.01
C ILE A 216 7.15 9.76 -3.53
N GLU A 217 7.43 8.92 -2.52
CA GLU A 217 8.76 8.67 -1.98
C GLU A 217 9.06 7.18 -2.05
N ILE A 218 10.12 6.80 -2.75
CA ILE A 218 10.50 5.39 -2.95
C ILE A 218 11.87 5.16 -2.32
N SER A 219 11.91 4.35 -1.27
CA SER A 219 13.12 3.97 -0.56
C SER A 219 13.53 2.51 -0.75
N GLY A 220 12.69 1.69 -1.38
CA GLY A 220 12.94 0.28 -1.65
C GLY A 220 11.97 -0.28 -2.69
N GLY A 221 12.15 -1.56 -3.04
CA GLY A 221 11.30 -2.27 -4.00
C GLY A 221 11.98 -2.58 -5.33
N THR A 222 11.27 -3.39 -6.12
CA THR A 222 11.69 -3.82 -7.47
C THR A 222 10.64 -3.39 -8.47
N PHE A 223 11.04 -2.75 -9.54
CA PHE A 223 10.17 -2.14 -10.55
C PHE A 223 10.48 -2.71 -11.93
N LYS A 224 9.49 -3.36 -12.57
CA LYS A 224 9.63 -3.92 -13.93
C LYS A 224 9.47 -2.87 -15.02
N LYS A 225 8.90 -1.71 -14.71
CA LYS A 225 8.74 -0.56 -15.60
C LYS A 225 9.57 0.60 -15.11
N ASP A 226 9.94 1.47 -16.02
CA ASP A 226 10.63 2.69 -15.67
C ASP A 226 9.77 3.55 -14.74
N ILE A 227 10.39 4.05 -13.69
CA ILE A 227 9.81 5.01 -12.75
C ILE A 227 10.55 6.34 -12.82
N ASP A 228 9.86 7.42 -12.50
CA ASP A 228 10.48 8.72 -12.39
C ASP A 228 11.50 8.71 -11.24
N LYS A 229 12.76 9.00 -11.59
CA LYS A 229 13.86 9.00 -10.63
C LYS A 229 13.69 10.04 -9.52
N SER A 230 12.89 11.08 -9.77
CA SER A 230 12.58 12.08 -8.75
C SER A 230 11.75 11.53 -7.58
N TYR A 231 11.15 10.35 -7.71
CA TYR A 231 10.45 9.68 -6.62
C TYR A 231 11.39 8.92 -5.68
N ILE A 232 12.63 8.63 -6.14
CA ILE A 232 13.59 7.88 -5.33
C ILE A 232 14.21 8.82 -4.30
N VAL A 233 14.22 8.39 -3.04
CA VAL A 233 14.79 9.19 -1.95
C VAL A 233 16.29 9.37 -2.10
N ASP A 234 16.84 10.45 -1.54
CA ASP A 234 18.27 10.75 -1.57
C ASP A 234 19.11 9.58 -1.04
N GLY A 235 20.25 9.35 -1.66
CA GLY A 235 21.16 8.25 -1.34
C GLY A 235 20.73 6.86 -1.84
N LYS A 236 19.68 6.82 -2.67
CA LYS A 236 19.22 5.61 -3.35
C LYS A 236 19.20 5.80 -4.86
N LYS A 237 19.26 4.68 -5.59
CA LYS A 237 19.14 4.65 -7.07
C LYS A 237 18.52 3.34 -7.54
N LEU A 238 18.07 3.30 -8.79
CA LEU A 238 17.73 2.05 -9.45
C LEU A 238 18.99 1.37 -9.98
N ASP A 239 19.10 0.06 -9.75
CA ASP A 239 20.07 -0.79 -10.46
C ASP A 239 19.52 -1.22 -11.84
N ALA A 240 20.34 -1.96 -12.58
CA ALA A 240 19.98 -2.46 -13.91
C ALA A 240 18.81 -3.47 -13.91
N ASN A 241 18.47 -4.03 -12.76
CA ASN A 241 17.37 -4.98 -12.58
C ASN A 241 16.09 -4.31 -12.05
N GLY A 242 16.10 -2.98 -11.90
CA GLY A 242 14.97 -2.22 -11.38
C GLY A 242 14.82 -2.25 -9.86
N ASN A 243 15.85 -2.66 -9.11
CA ASN A 243 15.82 -2.62 -7.66
C ASN A 243 16.28 -1.24 -7.16
N VAL A 244 15.61 -0.75 -6.13
CA VAL A 244 16.06 0.44 -5.40
C VAL A 244 17.12 0.05 -4.38
N VAL A 245 18.36 0.48 -4.64
CA VAL A 245 19.55 0.14 -3.86
C VAL A 245 20.23 1.40 -3.35
N PRO A 246 21.07 1.31 -2.29
CA PRO A 246 21.91 2.43 -1.87
C PRO A 246 22.80 2.94 -3.01
N GLU A 247 22.97 4.23 -3.09
CA GLU A 247 23.94 4.83 -4.01
C GLU A 247 25.34 4.64 -3.45
N THR A 248 26.23 4.03 -4.26
CA THR A 248 27.63 3.87 -3.87
C THR A 248 28.37 5.18 -4.03
N ILE A 249 28.80 5.79 -2.96
CA ILE A 249 29.66 6.97 -2.99
C ILE A 249 31.10 6.47 -3.09
N THR A 250 31.73 6.67 -4.24
CA THR A 250 33.18 6.46 -4.39
C THR A 250 33.91 7.71 -3.91
N ILE A 251 34.49 7.63 -2.73
CA ILE A 251 35.36 8.71 -2.24
C ILE A 251 36.72 8.57 -2.95
N ILE A 252 36.97 9.41 -3.92
CA ILE A 252 38.32 9.54 -4.50
C ILE A 252 39.12 10.38 -3.51
N VAL A 253 39.93 9.71 -2.70
CA VAL A 253 40.95 10.39 -1.88
C VAL A 253 42.05 10.82 -2.85
N PRO A 254 42.35 12.12 -3.00
CA PRO A 254 43.51 12.55 -3.80
C PRO A 254 44.75 11.92 -3.18
N SER A 255 45.46 11.10 -3.95
CA SER A 255 46.78 10.66 -3.54
C SER A 255 47.72 11.87 -3.58
N ASP A 256 48.10 12.40 -2.43
CA ASP A 256 49.28 13.27 -2.34
C ASP A 256 50.43 12.48 -2.95
N GLY A 257 51.07 13.10 -3.95
CA GLY A 257 52.07 12.49 -4.79
C GLY A 257 53.34 12.00 -4.04
N GLY A 258 53.20 10.87 -3.40
CA GLY A 258 54.24 10.06 -2.80
C GLY A 258 54.18 8.64 -3.35
N ASN A 259 55.09 8.34 -4.26
CA ASN A 259 55.29 7.08 -4.92
C ASN A 259 55.57 5.96 -3.90
N THR A 260 54.56 5.16 -3.52
CA THR A 260 54.77 3.81 -2.99
C THR A 260 53.65 2.92 -3.48
N THR A 261 53.95 2.13 -4.50
CA THR A 261 53.24 0.93 -4.89
C THR A 261 53.24 -0.07 -3.70
N THR A 262 52.12 -0.18 -3.02
CA THR A 262 51.86 -1.36 -2.15
C THR A 262 50.64 -2.10 -2.69
N THR A 263 50.93 -3.20 -3.36
CA THR A 263 49.96 -4.24 -3.65
C THR A 263 49.40 -4.78 -2.31
N PRO A 264 48.05 -4.96 -2.17
CA PRO A 264 47.55 -5.62 -0.99
C PRO A 264 48.00 -7.09 -0.98
N SER A 265 48.88 -7.40 -0.08
CA SER A 265 49.23 -8.80 0.24
C SER A 265 48.09 -9.39 1.05
N THR A 266 47.49 -10.44 0.53
CA THR A 266 46.62 -11.35 1.29
C THR A 266 47.50 -12.21 2.19
N ASP A 267 47.91 -11.68 3.33
CA ASP A 267 48.58 -12.48 4.36
C ASP A 267 47.74 -12.53 5.63
N ASN A 268 47.24 -13.74 5.90
CA ASN A 268 46.48 -14.10 7.08
C ASN A 268 47.45 -14.27 8.29
N THR A 269 48.01 -13.20 8.80
CA THR A 269 48.71 -13.22 10.07
C THR A 269 47.89 -12.53 11.15
N LYS A 270 47.59 -13.29 12.21
CA LYS A 270 46.84 -12.88 13.40
C LYS A 270 47.27 -11.52 13.92
N ASN A 271 46.31 -10.60 13.94
CA ASN A 271 46.47 -9.31 14.58
C ASN A 271 46.66 -9.50 16.11
N PRO A 272 47.64 -8.85 16.73
CA PRO A 272 47.74 -8.88 18.18
C PRO A 272 46.56 -8.11 18.79
N SER A 273 46.00 -8.65 19.86
CA SER A 273 44.82 -8.16 20.53
C SER A 273 45.07 -6.80 21.26
N THR A 274 45.12 -5.72 20.49
CA THR A 274 45.02 -4.38 21.02
C THR A 274 43.94 -3.67 20.19
N GLY A 275 42.73 -3.62 20.75
CA GLY A 275 41.49 -3.17 20.09
C GLY A 275 41.45 -1.69 19.66
N ALA A 276 42.44 -1.26 18.91
CA ALA A 276 42.51 0.12 18.43
C ALA A 276 42.12 0.30 16.94
N ASN A 277 42.04 -0.78 16.15
CA ASN A 277 41.81 -0.68 14.69
C ASN A 277 40.35 -0.77 14.24
N ASP A 278 39.44 -1.24 15.12
CA ASP A 278 38.04 -1.37 14.73
C ASP A 278 37.24 -0.04 14.81
N PHE A 279 37.80 0.95 15.48
CA PHE A 279 37.14 2.25 15.63
C PHE A 279 37.41 3.25 14.51
N VAL A 280 38.47 3.08 13.73
CA VAL A 280 38.83 4.03 12.69
C VAL A 280 37.85 3.97 11.51
N GLY A 281 37.40 2.79 11.15
CA GLY A 281 36.38 2.60 10.09
C GLY A 281 35.01 3.16 10.47
N VAL A 282 34.60 2.96 11.72
CA VAL A 282 33.32 3.46 12.24
C VAL A 282 33.35 4.98 12.46
N ALA A 283 34.49 5.53 12.89
CA ALA A 283 34.64 6.99 13.06
C ALA A 283 34.62 7.73 11.70
N ALA A 284 35.20 7.14 10.64
CA ALA A 284 35.15 7.70 9.30
C ALA A 284 33.71 7.66 8.73
N ALA A 285 32.96 6.56 8.96
CA ALA A 285 31.57 6.44 8.52
C ALA A 285 30.65 7.43 9.28
N LEU A 286 30.86 7.61 10.58
CA LEU A 286 30.10 8.57 11.38
C LEU A 286 30.43 10.03 11.03
N ALA A 287 31.68 10.33 10.66
CA ALA A 287 32.06 11.67 10.22
C ALA A 287 31.44 12.04 8.87
N VAL A 288 31.29 11.08 7.94
CA VAL A 288 30.62 11.30 6.66
C VAL A 288 29.13 11.54 6.82
N VAL A 289 28.46 10.79 7.71
CA VAL A 289 27.05 11.00 8.01
C VAL A 289 26.81 12.35 8.69
N SER A 290 27.69 12.78 9.58
CA SER A 290 27.58 14.09 10.24
C SER A 290 27.84 15.27 9.29
N LEU A 291 28.72 15.12 8.32
CA LEU A 291 28.98 16.13 7.28
C LEU A 291 27.80 16.26 6.29
N LEU A 292 27.18 15.14 5.92
CA LEU A 292 25.99 15.15 5.05
C LEU A 292 24.77 15.76 5.78
N GLY A 293 24.61 15.48 7.06
CA GLY A 293 23.58 16.08 7.90
C GLY A 293 23.78 17.61 8.07
N ALA A 294 25.00 18.07 8.23
CA ALA A 294 25.31 19.49 8.34
C ALA A 294 25.10 20.25 7.00
N ALA A 295 25.40 19.63 5.88
CA ALA A 295 25.16 20.23 4.57
C ALA A 295 23.67 20.39 4.23
N ALA A 296 22.83 19.45 4.70
CA ALA A 296 21.37 19.53 4.54
C ALA A 296 20.75 20.65 5.39
N VAL A 297 21.33 20.96 6.56
CA VAL A 297 20.85 22.04 7.44
C VAL A 297 21.25 23.43 6.92
N ILE A 298 22.40 23.57 6.25
CA ILE A 298 22.87 24.84 5.70
C ILE A 298 22.07 25.27 4.45
N ARG A 299 21.45 24.32 3.72
CA ARG A 299 20.61 24.64 2.55
C ARG A 299 19.18 25.05 2.86
N LYS A 300 18.75 25.03 4.12
CA LYS A 300 17.41 25.44 4.58
C LYS A 300 17.36 26.79 5.33
N LYS A 301 18.36 27.65 5.12
CA LYS A 301 18.30 29.05 5.55
C LYS A 301 18.36 30.00 4.35
#